data_eede8a6801d12369925b934a116a2760
#
_entry.id   eede8a6801d12369925b934a116a2760
#
_cell.length_a   1.000
_cell.length_b   1.000
_cell.length_c   1.000
_cell.angle_alpha   90.00
_cell.angle_beta   90.00
_cell.angle_gamma   90.00
#
_symmetry.space_group_name_H-M   'P 1'
#
loop_
_entity.id
_entity.type
_entity.pdbx_description
1 polymer ?
#
loop_
_entity_poly.entity_id
_entity_poly.type
_entity_poly.pdbx_seq_one_letter_code
_entity_poly.pdbx_strand_id
1 'polypeptide(L)'
;VDSVSKPDFNCIQACLRNERKAQFQLYEWCFPELMRVCSRYCKNRDDASALVNTSFLKLLTALPSYSNDKEFIPWMRTIAIRTAVDAHRAKARRMEDFVGDEWPSEHEPDTLNEVISSIELERIEQAIGALDENERVVFNLFEIEGFSHSEIANLLNCSERSSKRYLHRAKENLQNKLSALRPARKAI
;
A
#
# COMPACT_ATOMS: atom_id res chain seq x y z
N VAL A 1 -10.80 -22.97 1.14
CA VAL A 1 -10.67 -22.10 -0.05
C VAL A 1 -9.30 -22.38 -0.61
N ASP A 2 -9.24 -23.21 -1.65
CA ASP A 2 -8.00 -23.63 -2.30
C ASP A 2 -7.27 -22.42 -2.79
N SER A 3 -6.08 -22.20 -2.26
CA SER A 3 -5.17 -21.12 -2.66
C SER A 3 -4.58 -21.45 -4.03
N VAL A 4 -5.26 -21.03 -5.09
CA VAL A 4 -4.65 -21.01 -6.42
C VAL A 4 -3.56 -19.94 -6.38
N SER A 5 -2.35 -20.33 -6.06
CA SER A 5 -1.21 -19.42 -5.87
C SER A 5 -0.70 -18.80 -7.19
N LYS A 6 -1.24 -19.21 -8.33
CA LYS A 6 -0.79 -18.80 -9.66
C LYS A 6 -1.94 -18.87 -10.68
N PRO A 7 -2.09 -17.89 -11.59
CA PRO A 7 -3.02 -18.00 -12.69
C PRO A 7 -2.58 -19.13 -13.64
N ASP A 8 -3.57 -19.74 -14.32
CA ASP A 8 -3.29 -20.80 -15.30
C ASP A 8 -2.35 -20.29 -16.39
N PHE A 9 -1.34 -21.09 -16.71
CA PHE A 9 -0.36 -20.76 -17.76
C PHE A 9 -1.05 -20.48 -19.11
N ASN A 10 -2.07 -21.24 -19.46
CA ASN A 10 -2.84 -21.03 -20.70
C ASN A 10 -3.54 -19.67 -20.70
N CYS A 11 -4.06 -19.23 -19.55
CA CYS A 11 -4.64 -17.90 -19.38
C CYS A 11 -3.58 -16.79 -19.61
N ILE A 12 -2.38 -16.95 -19.07
CA ILE A 12 -1.28 -16.00 -19.31
C ILE A 12 -0.92 -15.93 -20.79
N GLN A 13 -0.80 -17.09 -21.48
CA GLN A 13 -0.48 -17.14 -22.89
C GLN A 13 -1.59 -16.51 -23.77
N ALA A 14 -2.85 -16.71 -23.41
CA ALA A 14 -3.98 -16.07 -24.08
C ALA A 14 -4.01 -14.54 -23.86
N CYS A 15 -3.64 -14.07 -22.66
CA CYS A 15 -3.47 -12.64 -22.36
C CYS A 15 -2.38 -12.02 -23.25
N LEU A 16 -1.25 -12.72 -23.45
CA LEU A 16 -0.16 -12.28 -24.34
C LEU A 16 -0.60 -12.15 -25.81
N ARG A 17 -1.59 -12.93 -26.23
CA ARG A 17 -2.24 -12.80 -27.54
C ARG A 17 -3.34 -11.73 -27.58
N ASN A 18 -3.50 -10.94 -26.52
CA ASN A 18 -4.54 -9.91 -26.37
C ASN A 18 -5.98 -10.45 -26.42
N GLU A 19 -6.21 -11.70 -26.00
CA GLU A 19 -7.55 -12.28 -25.91
C GLU A 19 -8.33 -11.65 -24.75
N ARG A 20 -9.36 -10.83 -25.06
CA ARG A 20 -10.15 -10.08 -24.07
C ARG A 20 -10.75 -10.96 -22.98
N LYS A 21 -11.22 -12.15 -23.33
CA LYS A 21 -11.81 -13.10 -22.36
C LYS A 21 -10.76 -13.56 -21.34
N ALA A 22 -9.55 -13.86 -21.78
CA ALA A 22 -8.46 -14.26 -20.91
C ALA A 22 -7.99 -13.09 -20.02
N GLN A 23 -7.91 -11.86 -20.56
CA GLN A 23 -7.59 -10.67 -19.79
C GLN A 23 -8.64 -10.40 -18.71
N PHE A 24 -9.93 -10.63 -18.99
CA PHE A 24 -10.98 -10.51 -18.00
C PHE A 24 -10.87 -11.56 -16.89
N GLN A 25 -10.60 -12.82 -17.25
CA GLN A 25 -10.37 -13.89 -16.27
C GLN A 25 -9.15 -13.60 -15.38
N LEU A 26 -8.07 -13.10 -15.97
CA LEU A 26 -6.89 -12.69 -15.21
C LEU A 26 -7.20 -11.52 -14.29
N TYR A 27 -8.00 -10.55 -14.73
CA TYR A 27 -8.45 -9.43 -13.91
C TYR A 27 -9.25 -9.91 -12.70
N GLU A 28 -10.25 -10.76 -12.91
CA GLU A 28 -11.05 -11.32 -11.81
C GLU A 28 -10.18 -12.07 -10.80
N TRP A 29 -9.19 -12.82 -11.28
CA TRP A 29 -8.26 -13.52 -10.42
C TRP A 29 -7.33 -12.57 -9.64
N CYS A 30 -6.84 -11.51 -10.28
CA CYS A 30 -5.94 -10.52 -9.65
C CYS A 30 -6.67 -9.58 -8.70
N PHE A 31 -7.95 -9.28 -8.96
CA PHE A 31 -8.70 -8.20 -8.32
C PHE A 31 -8.68 -8.24 -6.78
N PRO A 32 -8.95 -9.38 -6.11
CA PRO A 32 -8.95 -9.41 -4.63
C PRO A 32 -7.61 -8.98 -4.03
N GLU A 33 -6.52 -9.48 -4.61
CA GLU A 33 -5.18 -9.19 -4.12
C GLU A 33 -4.73 -7.76 -4.46
N LEU A 34 -4.99 -7.29 -5.69
CA LEU A 34 -4.75 -5.90 -6.08
C LEU A 34 -5.54 -4.93 -5.20
N MET A 35 -6.83 -5.23 -4.93
CA MET A 35 -7.65 -4.40 -4.06
C MET A 35 -7.09 -4.36 -2.65
N ARG A 36 -6.64 -5.50 -2.10
CA ARG A 36 -6.01 -5.58 -0.79
C ARG A 36 -4.75 -4.71 -0.68
N VAL A 37 -3.92 -4.69 -1.72
CA VAL A 37 -2.73 -3.83 -1.77
C VAL A 37 -3.11 -2.36 -1.96
N CYS A 38 -3.93 -2.04 -2.97
CA CYS A 38 -4.25 -0.66 -3.35
C CYS A 38 -5.03 0.08 -2.27
N SER A 39 -5.96 -0.60 -1.55
CA SER A 39 -6.75 0.02 -0.48
C SER A 39 -5.88 0.62 0.63
N ARG A 40 -4.72 0.05 0.91
CA ARG A 40 -3.79 0.57 1.92
C ARG A 40 -3.19 1.93 1.54
N TYR A 41 -3.11 2.23 0.25
CA TYR A 41 -2.54 3.49 -0.26
C TYR A 41 -3.60 4.56 -0.56
N CYS A 42 -4.88 4.23 -0.51
CA CYS A 42 -5.99 5.11 -0.84
C CYS A 42 -6.84 5.49 0.37
N LYS A 43 -7.56 6.62 0.29
CA LYS A 43 -8.47 7.07 1.36
C LYS A 43 -9.83 6.40 1.28
N ASN A 44 -10.26 6.02 0.09
CA ASN A 44 -11.58 5.49 -0.18
C ASN A 44 -11.52 4.38 -1.24
N ARG A 45 -12.63 3.67 -1.38
CA ARG A 45 -12.73 2.51 -2.26
C ARG A 45 -12.67 2.89 -3.75
N ASP A 46 -13.15 4.07 -4.10
CA ASP A 46 -13.18 4.52 -5.51
C ASP A 46 -11.76 4.80 -6.00
N ASP A 47 -10.96 5.52 -5.20
CA ASP A 47 -9.54 5.73 -5.47
C ASP A 47 -8.78 4.41 -5.53
N ALA A 48 -9.07 3.47 -4.62
CA ALA A 48 -8.47 2.14 -4.64
C ALA A 48 -8.83 1.37 -5.91
N SER A 49 -10.10 1.41 -6.34
CA SER A 49 -10.54 0.78 -7.58
C SER A 49 -9.87 1.38 -8.82
N ALA A 50 -9.73 2.70 -8.88
CA ALA A 50 -9.00 3.37 -9.95
C ALA A 50 -7.52 2.96 -9.98
N LEU A 51 -6.89 2.84 -8.80
CA LEU A 51 -5.52 2.38 -8.67
C LEU A 51 -5.36 0.90 -9.08
N VAL A 52 -6.32 0.03 -8.74
CA VAL A 52 -6.38 -1.37 -9.19
C VAL A 52 -6.41 -1.45 -10.71
N ASN A 53 -7.30 -0.68 -11.35
CA ASN A 53 -7.41 -0.67 -12.81
C ASN A 53 -6.09 -0.22 -13.46
N THR A 54 -5.48 0.84 -12.94
CA THR A 54 -4.18 1.32 -13.42
C THR A 54 -3.08 0.29 -13.22
N SER A 55 -3.05 -0.37 -12.06
CA SER A 55 -2.09 -1.43 -11.73
C SER A 55 -2.25 -2.64 -12.65
N PHE A 56 -3.50 -3.03 -12.93
CA PHE A 56 -3.78 -4.13 -13.85
C PHE A 56 -3.36 -3.83 -15.29
N LEU A 57 -3.60 -2.63 -15.79
CA LEU A 57 -3.12 -2.22 -17.12
C LEU A 57 -1.58 -2.27 -17.20
N LYS A 58 -0.87 -1.78 -16.15
CA LYS A 58 0.59 -1.91 -16.08
C LYS A 58 1.03 -3.38 -15.99
N LEU A 59 0.28 -4.22 -15.27
CA LEU A 59 0.53 -5.66 -15.21
C LEU A 59 0.42 -6.30 -16.59
N LEU A 60 -0.64 -6.02 -17.36
CA LEU A 60 -0.78 -6.53 -18.72
C LEU A 60 0.37 -6.09 -19.63
N THR A 61 0.81 -4.83 -19.50
CA THR A 61 1.95 -4.30 -20.26
C THR A 61 3.27 -4.99 -19.86
N ALA A 62 3.43 -5.32 -18.58
CA ALA A 62 4.61 -6.01 -18.07
C ALA A 62 4.58 -7.53 -18.26
N LEU A 63 3.44 -8.11 -18.59
CA LEU A 63 3.23 -9.56 -18.68
C LEU A 63 4.22 -10.28 -19.64
N PRO A 64 4.64 -9.68 -20.77
CA PRO A 64 5.67 -10.29 -21.63
C PRO A 64 7.02 -10.49 -20.95
N SER A 65 7.32 -9.72 -19.88
CA SER A 65 8.55 -9.83 -19.10
C SER A 65 8.42 -10.74 -17.88
N TYR A 66 7.22 -11.27 -17.61
CA TYR A 66 7.01 -12.18 -16.51
C TYR A 66 7.65 -13.55 -16.81
N SER A 67 8.53 -13.99 -15.94
CA SER A 67 9.13 -15.31 -16.01
C SER A 67 8.35 -16.30 -15.14
N ASN A 68 8.01 -17.45 -15.73
CA ASN A 68 7.14 -18.45 -15.08
C ASN A 68 7.79 -19.20 -13.91
N ASP A 69 9.08 -19.02 -13.68
CA ASP A 69 9.84 -19.50 -12.52
C ASP A 69 9.66 -18.63 -11.29
N LYS A 70 9.10 -17.43 -11.44
CA LYS A 70 8.77 -16.50 -10.34
C LYS A 70 7.34 -16.69 -9.86
N GLU A 71 7.14 -16.42 -8.58
CA GLU A 71 5.79 -16.37 -8.00
C GLU A 71 5.02 -15.16 -8.54
N PHE A 72 3.81 -15.40 -9.04
CA PHE A 72 3.00 -14.37 -9.69
C PHE A 72 2.50 -13.29 -8.71
N ILE A 73 2.05 -13.69 -7.52
CA ILE A 73 1.49 -12.77 -6.52
C ILE A 73 2.53 -11.73 -6.06
N PRO A 74 3.76 -12.08 -5.62
CA PRO A 74 4.78 -11.09 -5.27
C PRO A 74 5.16 -10.17 -6.43
N TRP A 75 5.24 -10.71 -7.66
CA TRP A 75 5.50 -9.90 -8.84
C TRP A 75 4.38 -8.89 -9.10
N MET A 76 3.13 -9.32 -9.06
CA MET A 76 1.95 -8.47 -9.20
C MET A 76 1.89 -7.38 -8.11
N ARG A 77 2.17 -7.75 -6.84
CA ARG A 77 2.23 -6.79 -5.72
C ARG A 77 3.25 -5.70 -5.97
N THR A 78 4.43 -6.06 -6.45
CA THR A 78 5.48 -5.09 -6.79
C THR A 78 5.00 -4.06 -7.81
N ILE A 79 4.23 -4.49 -8.83
CA ILE A 79 3.65 -3.58 -9.81
C ILE A 79 2.61 -2.65 -9.16
N ALA A 80 1.74 -3.18 -8.30
CA ALA A 80 0.73 -2.39 -7.61
C ALA A 80 1.36 -1.34 -6.68
N ILE A 81 2.36 -1.72 -5.87
CA ILE A 81 3.09 -0.81 -4.98
C ILE A 81 3.77 0.31 -5.77
N ARG A 82 4.50 -0.03 -6.84
CA ARG A 82 5.13 0.97 -7.71
C ARG A 82 4.10 1.90 -8.34
N THR A 83 2.95 1.38 -8.73
CA THR A 83 1.85 2.18 -9.29
C THR A 83 1.29 3.15 -8.25
N ALA A 84 1.14 2.72 -6.99
CA ALA A 84 0.71 3.58 -5.89
C ALA A 84 1.73 4.69 -5.61
N VAL A 85 3.01 4.36 -5.57
CA VAL A 85 4.11 5.32 -5.41
C VAL A 85 4.12 6.35 -6.56
N ASP A 86 3.98 5.90 -7.81
CA ASP A 86 3.91 6.79 -8.98
C ASP A 86 2.72 7.75 -8.90
N ALA A 87 1.54 7.24 -8.49
CA ALA A 87 0.34 8.06 -8.32
C ALA A 87 0.55 9.11 -7.22
N HIS A 88 1.14 8.73 -6.08
CA HIS A 88 1.50 9.63 -5.00
C HIS A 88 2.47 10.72 -5.46
N ARG A 89 3.55 10.36 -6.16
CA ARG A 89 4.53 11.32 -6.70
C ARG A 89 3.90 12.27 -7.73
N ALA A 90 3.02 11.78 -8.58
CA ALA A 90 2.32 12.61 -9.56
C ALA A 90 1.40 13.64 -8.88
N LYS A 91 0.77 13.26 -7.77
CA LYS A 91 -0.06 14.15 -6.97
C LYS A 91 0.77 15.17 -6.22
N ALA A 92 1.86 14.74 -5.56
CA ALA A 92 2.79 15.63 -4.86
C ALA A 92 3.32 16.72 -5.78
N ARG A 93 3.75 16.39 -7.00
CA ARG A 93 4.22 17.38 -7.99
C ARG A 93 3.16 18.42 -8.40
N ARG A 94 1.87 18.08 -8.36
CA ARG A 94 0.78 19.04 -8.65
C ARG A 94 0.48 19.95 -7.47
N MET A 95 0.94 19.59 -6.27
CA MET A 95 0.73 20.33 -5.02
C MET A 95 2.00 21.04 -4.54
N GLU A 96 3.05 21.14 -5.37
CA GLU A 96 4.39 21.65 -5.04
C GLU A 96 4.47 23.15 -4.66
N ASP A 97 3.34 23.82 -4.35
CA ASP A 97 3.31 25.18 -3.80
C ASP A 97 3.31 25.24 -2.26
N PHE A 98 3.49 24.13 -1.55
CA PHE A 98 3.43 24.17 -0.09
C PHE A 98 4.41 23.20 0.59
N VAL A 99 5.35 23.77 1.33
CA VAL A 99 5.82 23.37 2.66
C VAL A 99 7.31 23.54 2.88
N GLY A 100 7.65 24.59 3.56
CA GLY A 100 8.79 24.63 4.47
C GLY A 100 8.33 24.05 5.81
N ASP A 101 9.03 23.07 6.34
CA ASP A 101 8.75 22.53 7.68
C ASP A 101 10.03 22.42 8.50
N GLU A 102 10.10 23.25 9.55
CA GLU A 102 11.02 23.07 10.66
C GLU A 102 10.43 22.04 11.65
N TRP A 103 11.21 21.00 11.97
CA TRP A 103 10.84 19.97 12.96
C TRP A 103 11.88 19.87 14.08
N PRO A 104 11.46 19.85 15.35
CA PRO A 104 12.34 19.52 16.48
C PRO A 104 12.69 18.02 16.44
N SER A 105 13.95 17.70 16.74
CA SER A 105 14.45 16.33 16.72
C SER A 105 14.05 15.56 17.98
N GLU A 106 13.91 14.25 17.79
CA GLU A 106 13.97 13.17 18.79
C GLU A 106 12.74 12.90 19.64
N HIS A 107 12.05 11.79 19.24
CA HIS A 107 11.64 10.70 20.16
C HIS A 107 11.19 9.52 19.27
N GLU A 108 11.82 8.36 19.43
CA GLU A 108 11.33 7.11 18.86
C GLU A 108 10.22 6.57 19.78
N PRO A 109 8.99 6.40 19.31
CA PRO A 109 7.98 5.70 20.10
C PRO A 109 8.14 4.20 19.90
N ASP A 110 8.65 3.56 20.91
CA ASP A 110 8.57 2.11 21.11
C ASP A 110 7.16 1.78 21.61
N THR A 111 6.44 0.87 20.97
CA THR A 111 5.21 0.21 21.46
C THR A 111 3.95 0.27 20.59
N LEU A 112 4.05 -0.06 19.31
CA LEU A 112 2.85 -0.37 18.52
C LEU A 112 2.37 -1.83 18.71
N ASN A 113 3.24 -2.73 19.13
CA ASN A 113 2.97 -4.18 19.16
C ASN A 113 1.96 -4.65 20.22
N GLU A 114 1.78 -3.95 21.32
CA GLU A 114 0.82 -4.37 22.38
C GLU A 114 -0.63 -3.96 22.12
N VAL A 115 -0.86 -2.97 21.24
CA VAL A 115 -2.21 -2.42 21.01
C VAL A 115 -2.96 -3.19 19.92
N ILE A 116 -2.24 -3.81 18.98
CA ILE A 116 -2.81 -4.44 17.78
C ILE A 116 -3.51 -5.76 18.07
N SER A 117 -3.13 -6.49 19.10
CA SER A 117 -3.65 -7.84 19.39
C SER A 117 -5.11 -7.92 19.82
N SER A 118 -5.79 -6.80 20.11
CA SER A 118 -7.16 -6.74 20.62
C SER A 118 -8.14 -5.92 19.76
N ILE A 119 -7.74 -5.48 18.57
CA ILE A 119 -8.53 -4.61 17.70
C ILE A 119 -8.87 -5.37 16.40
N GLU A 120 -10.12 -5.30 15.98
CA GLU A 120 -10.58 -5.89 14.74
C GLU A 120 -9.83 -5.30 13.53
N LEU A 121 -9.44 -6.16 12.59
CA LEU A 121 -8.64 -5.80 11.39
C LEU A 121 -9.23 -4.61 10.62
N GLU A 122 -10.57 -4.58 10.51
CA GLU A 122 -11.30 -3.51 9.83
C GLU A 122 -11.05 -2.12 10.46
N ARG A 123 -10.93 -2.06 11.79
CA ARG A 123 -10.63 -0.81 12.51
C ARG A 123 -9.20 -0.33 12.26
N ILE A 124 -8.27 -1.26 12.13
CA ILE A 124 -6.87 -0.95 11.79
C ILE A 124 -6.80 -0.38 10.37
N GLU A 125 -7.48 -1.01 9.43
CA GLU A 125 -7.54 -0.54 8.04
C GLU A 125 -8.17 0.86 7.94
N GLN A 126 -9.25 1.13 8.69
CA GLN A 126 -9.87 2.45 8.79
C GLN A 126 -8.92 3.49 9.41
N ALA A 127 -8.18 3.13 10.46
CA ALA A 127 -7.21 4.02 11.09
C ALA A 127 -6.07 4.39 10.13
N ILE A 128 -5.54 3.42 9.39
CA ILE A 128 -4.52 3.64 8.35
C ILE A 128 -5.08 4.52 7.22
N GLY A 129 -6.31 4.26 6.76
CA GLY A 129 -6.99 5.06 5.75
C GLY A 129 -7.17 6.53 6.15
N ALA A 130 -7.28 6.79 7.46
CA ALA A 130 -7.45 8.12 8.03
C ALA A 130 -6.14 8.88 8.30
N LEU A 131 -4.96 8.31 7.99
CA LEU A 131 -3.68 9.00 8.02
C LEU A 131 -3.58 10.01 6.87
N ASP A 132 -2.71 11.03 7.06
CA ASP A 132 -2.32 11.88 5.95
C ASP A 132 -1.63 11.06 4.84
N GLU A 133 -1.69 11.57 3.63
CA GLU A 133 -1.25 10.80 2.45
C GLU A 133 0.23 10.41 2.53
N ASN A 134 1.12 11.33 2.92
CA ASN A 134 2.54 11.06 3.10
C ASN A 134 2.79 10.05 4.23
N GLU A 135 2.09 10.23 5.36
CA GLU A 135 2.17 9.35 6.53
C GLU A 135 1.74 7.93 6.16
N ARG A 136 0.59 7.79 5.46
CA ARG A 136 0.06 6.50 5.04
C ARG A 136 0.97 5.78 4.06
N VAL A 137 1.50 6.48 3.05
CA VAL A 137 2.40 5.87 2.06
C VAL A 137 3.70 5.42 2.71
N VAL A 138 4.34 6.26 3.54
CA VAL A 138 5.58 5.90 4.23
C VAL A 138 5.36 4.76 5.23
N PHE A 139 4.25 4.79 5.98
CA PHE A 139 3.90 3.71 6.91
C PHE A 139 3.76 2.36 6.20
N ASN A 140 3.02 2.32 5.10
CA ASN A 140 2.84 1.08 4.33
C ASN A 140 4.15 0.58 3.75
N LEU A 141 4.98 1.46 3.16
CA LEU A 141 6.27 1.07 2.59
C LEU A 141 7.23 0.54 3.66
N PHE A 142 7.28 1.16 4.83
CA PHE A 142 8.21 0.76 5.89
C PHE A 142 7.71 -0.46 6.67
N GLU A 143 6.50 -0.39 7.26
CA GLU A 143 5.99 -1.40 8.21
C GLU A 143 5.40 -2.63 7.52
N ILE A 144 4.84 -2.47 6.33
CA ILE A 144 4.14 -3.58 5.65
C ILE A 144 5.00 -4.18 4.54
N GLU A 145 5.65 -3.35 3.76
CA GLU A 145 6.44 -3.82 2.61
C GLU A 145 7.95 -3.98 2.96
N GLY A 146 8.42 -3.46 4.10
CA GLY A 146 9.78 -3.66 4.61
C GLY A 146 10.86 -2.83 3.92
N PHE A 147 10.51 -1.72 3.26
CA PHE A 147 11.49 -0.81 2.67
C PHE A 147 12.23 -0.02 3.74
N SER A 148 13.54 0.15 3.58
CA SER A 148 14.34 1.06 4.39
C SER A 148 14.00 2.52 4.13
N HIS A 149 14.31 3.42 5.06
CA HIS A 149 14.13 4.87 4.84
C HIS A 149 14.90 5.41 3.66
N SER A 150 16.07 4.87 3.35
CA SER A 150 16.86 5.22 2.17
C SER A 150 16.13 4.85 0.87
N GLU A 151 15.58 3.65 0.79
CA GLU A 151 14.78 3.21 -0.37
C GLU A 151 13.50 4.03 -0.52
N ILE A 152 12.79 4.31 0.60
CA ILE A 152 11.60 5.16 0.61
C ILE A 152 11.93 6.58 0.15
N ALA A 153 13.03 7.15 0.62
CA ALA A 153 13.50 8.48 0.21
C ALA A 153 13.71 8.54 -1.31
N ASN A 154 14.35 7.54 -1.89
CA ASN A 154 14.54 7.41 -3.34
C ASN A 154 13.20 7.20 -4.07
N LEU A 155 12.32 6.32 -3.54
CA LEU A 155 11.02 6.04 -4.14
C LEU A 155 10.10 7.26 -4.15
N LEU A 156 10.09 8.06 -3.09
CA LEU A 156 9.18 9.21 -2.92
C LEU A 156 9.81 10.54 -3.32
N ASN A 157 11.09 10.55 -3.71
CA ASN A 157 11.87 11.75 -4.01
C ASN A 157 11.87 12.75 -2.84
N CYS A 158 12.12 12.25 -1.63
CA CYS A 158 12.21 13.05 -0.40
C CYS A 158 13.52 12.75 0.35
N SER A 159 13.78 13.42 1.48
CA SER A 159 14.93 13.08 2.34
C SER A 159 14.61 11.89 3.25
N GLU A 160 15.63 11.14 3.67
CA GLU A 160 15.46 10.11 4.70
C GLU A 160 14.89 10.69 6.01
N ARG A 161 15.28 11.91 6.36
CA ARG A 161 14.74 12.65 7.51
C ARG A 161 13.23 12.86 7.36
N SER A 162 12.76 13.23 6.16
CA SER A 162 11.33 13.36 5.89
C SER A 162 10.61 12.01 6.01
N SER A 163 11.19 10.94 5.48
CA SER A 163 10.64 9.59 5.62
C SER A 163 10.51 9.18 7.08
N LYS A 164 11.55 9.38 7.91
CA LYS A 164 11.51 9.11 9.37
C LYS A 164 10.42 9.94 10.06
N ARG A 165 10.31 11.23 9.73
CA ARG A 165 9.29 12.12 10.28
C ARG A 165 7.87 11.66 9.94
N TYR A 166 7.60 11.28 8.70
CA TYR A 166 6.29 10.79 8.29
C TYR A 166 5.93 9.49 8.99
N LEU A 167 6.89 8.56 9.15
CA LEU A 167 6.66 7.32 9.89
C LEU A 167 6.33 7.60 11.36
N HIS A 168 7.08 8.49 12.00
CA HIS A 168 6.84 8.88 13.40
C HIS A 168 5.43 9.45 13.59
N ARG A 169 5.04 10.43 12.76
CA ARG A 169 3.68 11.00 12.77
C ARG A 169 2.59 9.96 12.50
N ALA A 170 2.82 9.05 11.56
CA ALA A 170 1.90 7.97 11.28
C ALA A 170 1.66 7.09 12.52
N LYS A 171 2.75 6.71 13.22
CA LYS A 171 2.68 5.90 14.44
C LYS A 171 1.93 6.63 15.56
N GLU A 172 2.23 7.89 15.82
CA GLU A 172 1.50 8.71 16.82
C GLU A 172 0.01 8.83 16.49
N ASN A 173 -0.32 9.15 15.23
CA ASN A 173 -1.70 9.29 14.79
C ASN A 173 -2.47 7.97 14.88
N LEU A 174 -1.85 6.84 14.54
CA LEU A 174 -2.44 5.52 14.71
C LEU A 174 -2.64 5.18 16.18
N GLN A 175 -1.65 5.41 17.04
CA GLN A 175 -1.75 5.15 18.47
C GLN A 175 -2.88 5.96 19.11
N ASN A 176 -3.01 7.24 18.77
CA ASN A 176 -4.08 8.10 19.28
C ASN A 176 -5.46 7.60 18.82
N LYS A 177 -5.62 7.28 17.54
CA LYS A 177 -6.88 6.78 16.99
C LYS A 177 -7.27 5.43 17.58
N LEU A 178 -6.33 4.50 17.70
CA LEU A 178 -6.59 3.16 18.23
C LEU A 178 -6.82 3.17 19.74
N SER A 179 -6.17 4.07 20.49
CA SER A 179 -6.42 4.25 21.92
C SER A 179 -7.82 4.80 22.18
N ALA A 180 -8.31 5.72 21.36
CA ALA A 180 -9.67 6.26 21.47
C ALA A 180 -10.75 5.21 21.14
N LEU A 181 -10.42 4.15 20.41
CA LEU A 181 -11.32 3.04 20.06
C LEU A 181 -11.36 1.91 21.11
N ARG A 182 -10.49 1.93 22.12
CA ARG A 182 -10.54 0.96 23.22
C ARG A 182 -11.80 1.22 24.05
N PRO A 183 -12.71 0.23 24.21
CA PRO A 183 -13.78 0.37 25.18
C PRO A 183 -13.16 0.60 26.56
N ALA A 184 -13.66 1.60 27.27
CA ALA A 184 -13.27 1.84 28.67
C ALA A 184 -13.32 0.51 29.43
N ARG A 185 -12.18 0.04 29.95
CA ARG A 185 -12.18 -1.11 30.86
C ARG A 185 -13.14 -0.75 32.00
N LYS A 186 -14.29 -1.40 32.06
CA LYS A 186 -15.13 -1.35 33.26
C LYS A 186 -14.24 -1.80 34.41
N ALA A 187 -13.90 -0.87 35.31
CA ALA A 187 -13.35 -1.20 36.60
C ALA A 187 -14.39 -2.06 37.32
N ILE A 188 -14.03 -3.30 37.64
CA ILE A 188 -14.75 -4.17 38.56
C ILE A 188 -14.22 -3.86 39.94
#